data_b2588b5e71f05b2e238f966773513770
#
_entry.id   b2588b5e71f05b2e238f966773513770
#
_cell.length_a   1.000
_cell.length_b   1.000
_cell.length_c   1.000
_cell.angle_alpha   90.00
_cell.angle_beta   90.00
_cell.angle_gamma   90.00
#
_symmetry.space_group_name_H-M   'P 1'
#
loop_
_entity.id
_entity.type
_entity.pdbx_description
1 polymer ?
#
loop_
_entity_poly.entity_id
_entity_poly.type
_entity_poly.pdbx_seq_one_letter_code
_entity_poly.pdbx_strand_id
1 'polypeptide(L)'
;MLKKQVEENPPSSRDYFLNREIEEWINRGIGSCILKIPELARCVIDSLYCFNDERYHLFHWVVMPNHIHVLIQEFPQNPLCDIVNYWKRYTNIRFNEILLNLKASNRFPKGYIDNILNTFNGSYWIIDYWDVLIRNNNHFRLESKYIAENPVRAKLVERVEDYPWSSFYKQR
;
A
#
# COMPACT_ATOMS: atom_id res chain seq x y z
N MET A 1 -13.67 25.17 -12.57
CA MET A 1 -12.63 25.94 -13.28
C MET A 1 -11.23 25.83 -12.62
N LEU A 2 -11.01 24.90 -11.70
CA LEU A 2 -9.74 24.69 -10.97
C LEU A 2 -8.95 23.45 -11.46
N LYS A 3 -9.52 22.59 -12.29
CA LYS A 3 -8.85 21.38 -12.82
C LYS A 3 -7.85 21.62 -13.96
N LYS A 4 -7.83 22.79 -14.58
CA LYS A 4 -6.97 23.09 -15.73
C LYS A 4 -5.60 23.68 -15.40
N GLN A 5 -5.36 24.12 -14.15
CA GLN A 5 -4.09 24.75 -13.77
C GLN A 5 -3.06 23.78 -13.14
N VAL A 6 -3.48 22.55 -12.80
CA VAL A 6 -2.56 21.54 -12.22
C VAL A 6 -1.82 20.74 -13.31
N GLU A 7 -2.27 20.80 -14.58
CA GLU A 7 -1.67 20.05 -15.70
C GLU A 7 -0.37 20.62 -16.26
N GLU A 8 -0.01 21.86 -15.93
CA GLU A 8 1.12 22.56 -16.60
C GLU A 8 2.42 22.65 -15.78
N ASN A 9 2.40 22.36 -14.47
CA ASN A 9 3.65 22.38 -13.70
C ASN A 9 4.08 20.94 -13.32
N PRO A 10 5.32 20.52 -13.66
CA PRO A 10 5.89 19.32 -13.05
C PRO A 10 5.90 19.51 -11.52
N PRO A 11 5.69 18.45 -10.72
CA PRO A 11 5.90 18.56 -9.29
C PRO A 11 7.26 19.21 -9.08
N SER A 12 7.32 20.21 -8.19
CA SER A 12 8.58 20.92 -7.96
C SER A 12 9.63 19.86 -7.66
N SER A 13 10.85 20.05 -8.11
CA SER A 13 11.95 19.13 -7.78
C SER A 13 12.04 18.88 -6.27
N ARG A 14 11.60 19.84 -5.46
CA ARG A 14 11.51 19.79 -4.01
C ARG A 14 10.47 18.77 -3.51
N ASP A 15 9.28 18.71 -4.12
CA ASP A 15 8.24 17.75 -3.73
C ASP A 15 8.64 16.32 -4.11
N TYR A 16 9.31 16.15 -5.23
CA TYR A 16 9.87 14.85 -5.66
C TYR A 16 10.97 14.36 -4.70
N PHE A 17 11.89 15.24 -4.27
CA PHE A 17 12.95 14.90 -3.31
C PHE A 17 12.38 14.61 -1.92
N LEU A 18 11.44 15.41 -1.44
CA LEU A 18 10.81 15.22 -0.14
C LEU A 18 10.06 13.89 -0.06
N ASN A 19 9.29 13.55 -1.09
CA ASN A 19 8.59 12.27 -1.17
C ASN A 19 9.57 11.10 -1.14
N ARG A 20 10.69 11.21 -1.82
CA ARG A 20 11.73 10.18 -1.84
C ARG A 20 12.42 9.98 -0.49
N GLU A 21 12.69 11.05 0.24
CA GLU A 21 13.23 10.97 1.61
C GLU A 21 12.23 10.31 2.57
N ILE A 22 10.96 10.69 2.50
CA ILE A 22 9.89 10.06 3.29
C ILE A 22 9.78 8.57 2.98
N GLU A 23 9.84 8.19 1.71
CA GLU A 23 9.82 6.78 1.29
C GLU A 23 11.04 6.00 1.80
N GLU A 24 12.24 6.57 1.79
CA GLU A 24 13.41 5.93 2.37
C GLU A 24 13.25 5.71 3.89
N TRP A 25 12.63 6.65 4.59
CA TRP A 25 12.29 6.50 6.01
C TRP A 25 11.28 5.38 6.23
N ILE A 26 10.22 5.34 5.46
CA ILE A 26 9.19 4.30 5.53
C ILE A 26 9.80 2.93 5.23
N ASN A 27 10.66 2.83 4.22
CA ASN A 27 11.35 1.59 3.85
C ASN A 27 12.34 1.08 4.92
N ARG A 28 12.79 1.93 5.86
CA ARG A 28 13.55 1.49 7.05
C ARG A 28 12.70 0.79 8.11
N GLY A 29 11.40 0.58 7.85
CA GLY A 29 10.50 -0.15 8.74
C GLY A 29 9.97 0.67 9.91
N ILE A 30 9.89 1.98 9.77
CA ILE A 30 9.27 2.85 10.78
C ILE A 30 7.76 2.59 10.81
N GLY A 31 7.20 2.49 12.01
CA GLY A 31 5.80 2.19 12.25
C GLY A 31 5.55 0.75 12.71
N SER A 32 4.29 0.37 12.78
CA SER A 32 3.87 -0.91 13.39
C SER A 32 4.26 -2.17 12.62
N CYS A 33 4.60 -2.07 11.35
CA CYS A 33 4.95 -3.19 10.46
C CYS A 33 3.98 -4.38 10.53
N ILE A 34 2.70 -4.13 10.79
CA ILE A 34 1.69 -5.19 10.98
C ILE A 34 1.43 -6.01 9.72
N LEU A 35 1.72 -5.45 8.54
CA LEU A 35 1.57 -6.15 7.26
C LEU A 35 2.62 -7.24 7.04
N LYS A 36 3.55 -7.46 8.00
CA LYS A 36 4.36 -8.69 8.08
C LYS A 36 3.51 -9.92 8.42
N ILE A 37 2.33 -9.73 9.01
CA ILE A 37 1.39 -10.80 9.29
C ILE A 37 0.71 -11.18 7.97
N PRO A 38 0.90 -12.42 7.48
CA PRO A 38 0.44 -12.85 6.16
C PRO A 38 -1.06 -12.62 5.92
N GLU A 39 -1.88 -12.84 6.94
CA GLU A 39 -3.32 -12.68 6.86
C GLU A 39 -3.73 -11.22 6.69
N LEU A 40 -3.00 -10.28 7.28
CA LEU A 40 -3.26 -8.85 7.10
C LEU A 40 -2.81 -8.39 5.71
N ALA A 41 -1.65 -8.84 5.24
CA ALA A 41 -1.20 -8.57 3.87
C ALA A 41 -2.20 -9.12 2.83
N ARG A 42 -2.70 -10.34 3.03
CA ARG A 42 -3.74 -10.93 2.17
C ARG A 42 -5.01 -10.11 2.17
N CYS A 43 -5.49 -9.69 3.34
CA CYS A 43 -6.67 -8.84 3.47
C CYS A 43 -6.54 -7.53 2.69
N VAL A 44 -5.35 -6.91 2.69
CA VAL A 44 -5.08 -5.74 1.85
C VAL A 44 -5.22 -6.09 0.38
N ILE A 45 -4.56 -7.16 -0.08
CA ILE A 45 -4.62 -7.60 -1.48
C ILE A 45 -6.07 -7.84 -1.91
N ASP A 46 -6.85 -8.55 -1.09
CA ASP A 46 -8.26 -8.83 -1.37
C ASP A 46 -9.07 -7.52 -1.50
N SER A 47 -8.76 -6.51 -0.68
CA SER A 47 -9.40 -5.19 -0.79
C SER A 47 -9.07 -4.45 -2.09
N LEU A 48 -7.83 -4.60 -2.61
CA LEU A 48 -7.40 -4.00 -3.87
C LEU A 48 -8.10 -4.66 -5.07
N TYR A 49 -8.44 -5.94 -4.99
CA TYR A 49 -9.15 -6.63 -6.07
C TYR A 49 -10.67 -6.50 -6.01
N CYS A 50 -11.24 -6.10 -4.86
CA CYS A 50 -12.68 -6.11 -4.63
C CYS A 50 -13.47 -5.32 -5.68
N PHE A 51 -12.97 -4.17 -6.12
CA PHE A 51 -13.60 -3.32 -7.13
C PHE A 51 -12.72 -3.06 -8.35
N ASN A 52 -11.73 -3.95 -8.59
CA ASN A 52 -10.96 -3.91 -9.82
C ASN A 52 -11.89 -4.11 -11.02
N ASP A 53 -11.71 -3.31 -12.06
CA ASP A 53 -12.53 -3.25 -13.27
C ASP A 53 -13.99 -2.80 -13.07
N GLU A 54 -14.38 -2.40 -11.84
CA GLU A 54 -15.68 -1.78 -11.53
C GLU A 54 -15.52 -0.29 -11.20
N ARG A 55 -14.56 0.08 -10.37
CA ARG A 55 -14.30 1.45 -9.92
C ARG A 55 -12.96 2.01 -10.40
N TYR A 56 -12.03 1.14 -10.67
CA TYR A 56 -10.68 1.44 -11.16
C TYR A 56 -10.10 0.22 -11.88
N HIS A 57 -9.09 0.46 -12.69
CA HIS A 57 -8.25 -0.61 -13.21
C HIS A 57 -6.97 -0.70 -12.39
N LEU A 58 -6.72 -1.89 -11.82
CA LEU A 58 -5.54 -2.17 -10.98
C LEU A 58 -4.39 -2.69 -11.85
N PHE A 59 -3.32 -1.91 -12.00
CA PHE A 59 -2.16 -2.32 -12.78
C PHE A 59 -1.14 -3.09 -11.96
N HIS A 60 -0.56 -2.42 -10.96
CA HIS A 60 0.52 -2.98 -10.14
C HIS A 60 0.34 -2.58 -8.69
N TRP A 61 0.83 -3.45 -7.81
CA TRP A 61 0.81 -3.21 -6.38
C TRP A 61 1.92 -4.00 -5.67
N VAL A 62 2.32 -3.51 -4.50
CA VAL A 62 3.15 -4.22 -3.53
C VAL A 62 2.71 -3.85 -2.12
N VAL A 63 2.55 -4.86 -1.28
CA VAL A 63 2.25 -4.70 0.14
C VAL A 63 3.54 -4.87 0.92
N MET A 64 4.09 -3.74 1.38
CA MET A 64 5.29 -3.69 2.21
C MET A 64 4.93 -3.90 3.69
N PRO A 65 5.90 -4.17 4.58
CA PRO A 65 5.62 -4.44 6.00
C PRO A 65 4.77 -3.39 6.73
N ASN A 66 4.85 -2.12 6.34
CA ASN A 66 4.25 -0.96 7.00
C ASN A 66 3.51 -0.01 6.07
N HIS A 67 3.49 -0.26 4.76
CA HIS A 67 2.83 0.57 3.76
C HIS A 67 2.50 -0.23 2.49
N ILE A 68 1.80 0.40 1.55
CA ILE A 68 1.49 -0.19 0.25
C ILE A 68 1.81 0.82 -0.86
N HIS A 69 2.21 0.31 -2.02
CA HIS A 69 2.23 1.07 -3.27
C HIS A 69 1.23 0.45 -4.23
N VAL A 70 0.44 1.28 -4.88
CA VAL A 70 -0.61 0.84 -5.81
C VAL A 70 -0.61 1.73 -7.04
N LEU A 71 -0.61 1.14 -8.22
CA LEU A 71 -0.75 1.82 -9.50
C LEU A 71 -2.11 1.48 -10.08
N ILE A 72 -2.99 2.46 -10.14
CA ILE A 72 -4.36 2.31 -10.65
C ILE A 72 -4.71 3.39 -11.66
N GLN A 73 -5.77 3.13 -12.42
CA GLN A 73 -6.50 4.13 -13.17
C GLN A 73 -7.92 4.20 -12.60
N GLU A 74 -8.28 5.30 -11.96
CA GLU A 74 -9.65 5.53 -11.47
C GLU A 74 -10.63 5.70 -12.63
N PHE A 75 -11.87 5.25 -12.46
CA PHE A 75 -12.95 5.53 -13.41
C PHE A 75 -13.64 6.84 -13.05
N PRO A 76 -14.21 7.58 -14.03
CA PRO A 76 -14.63 8.99 -13.88
C PRO A 76 -15.57 9.29 -12.72
N GLN A 77 -16.34 8.30 -12.26
CA GLN A 77 -17.32 8.46 -11.17
C GLN A 77 -16.80 7.97 -9.81
N ASN A 78 -15.56 7.53 -9.74
CA ASN A 78 -14.97 6.95 -8.55
C ASN A 78 -13.65 7.67 -8.21
N PRO A 79 -13.71 8.81 -7.51
CA PRO A 79 -12.51 9.58 -7.21
C PRO A 79 -11.55 8.79 -6.30
N LEU A 80 -10.24 9.00 -6.49
CA LEU A 80 -9.18 8.30 -5.77
C LEU A 80 -9.37 8.33 -4.25
N CYS A 81 -9.81 9.47 -3.69
CA CYS A 81 -10.04 9.59 -2.26
C CYS A 81 -11.08 8.59 -1.74
N ASP A 82 -12.16 8.32 -2.48
CA ASP A 82 -13.19 7.37 -2.08
C ASP A 82 -12.69 5.92 -2.20
N ILE A 83 -11.89 5.62 -3.23
CA ILE A 83 -11.24 4.32 -3.40
C ILE A 83 -10.31 4.03 -2.22
N VAL A 84 -9.41 4.97 -1.89
CA VAL A 84 -8.46 4.81 -0.78
C VAL A 84 -9.18 4.72 0.57
N ASN A 85 -10.21 5.53 0.80
CA ASN A 85 -11.03 5.48 2.01
C ASN A 85 -11.75 4.13 2.16
N TYR A 86 -12.22 3.56 1.06
CA TYR A 86 -12.79 2.22 1.07
C TYR A 86 -11.77 1.17 1.52
N TRP A 87 -10.57 1.15 0.93
CA TRP A 87 -9.51 0.21 1.31
C TRP A 87 -9.14 0.33 2.79
N LYS A 88 -8.92 1.56 3.27
CA LYS A 88 -8.58 1.82 4.67
C LYS A 88 -9.70 1.37 5.63
N ARG A 89 -10.95 1.70 5.31
CA ARG A 89 -12.10 1.35 6.16
C ARG A 89 -12.34 -0.16 6.19
N TYR A 90 -12.34 -0.81 5.04
CA TYR A 90 -12.53 -2.25 4.94
C TYR A 90 -11.45 -3.00 5.71
N THR A 91 -10.19 -2.69 5.44
CA THR A 91 -9.06 -3.37 6.09
C THR A 91 -9.00 -3.10 7.59
N ASN A 92 -9.35 -1.90 8.08
CA ASN A 92 -9.43 -1.61 9.50
C ASN A 92 -10.40 -2.56 10.25
N ILE A 93 -11.59 -2.77 9.66
CA ILE A 93 -12.60 -3.68 10.24
C ILE A 93 -12.07 -5.11 10.24
N ARG A 94 -11.58 -5.56 9.09
CA ARG A 94 -11.09 -6.94 8.91
C ARG A 94 -9.85 -7.24 9.75
N PHE A 95 -8.95 -6.29 9.92
CA PHE A 95 -7.73 -6.46 10.74
C PHE A 95 -8.07 -6.77 12.19
N ASN A 96 -9.04 -6.10 12.79
CA ASN A 96 -9.48 -6.43 14.14
C ASN A 96 -9.98 -7.87 14.25
N GLU A 97 -10.84 -8.32 13.32
CA GLU A 97 -11.35 -9.68 13.30
C GLU A 97 -10.22 -10.72 13.13
N ILE A 98 -9.31 -10.49 12.20
CA ILE A 98 -8.16 -11.36 11.93
C ILE A 98 -7.25 -11.43 13.16
N LEU A 99 -6.91 -10.29 13.78
CA LEU A 99 -6.02 -10.23 14.94
C LEU A 99 -6.64 -10.95 16.15
N LEU A 100 -7.95 -10.82 16.39
CA LEU A 100 -8.64 -11.55 17.45
C LEU A 100 -8.59 -13.07 17.21
N ASN A 101 -8.80 -13.52 15.99
CA ASN A 101 -8.68 -14.94 15.62
C ASN A 101 -7.25 -15.45 15.78
N LEU A 102 -6.25 -14.65 15.37
CA LEU A 102 -4.83 -14.99 15.55
C LEU A 102 -4.41 -15.05 17.01
N LYS A 103 -4.95 -14.18 17.86
CA LYS A 103 -4.76 -14.24 19.31
C LYS A 103 -5.25 -15.58 19.88
N ALA A 104 -6.45 -16.03 19.48
CA ALA A 104 -7.02 -17.27 19.92
C ALA A 104 -6.24 -18.51 19.44
N SER A 105 -5.52 -18.41 18.31
CA SER A 105 -4.77 -19.53 17.72
C SER A 105 -3.45 -19.88 18.41
N ASN A 106 -2.96 -19.04 19.32
CA ASN A 106 -1.66 -19.15 19.98
C ASN A 106 -0.44 -19.29 19.02
N ARG A 107 -0.57 -18.85 17.76
CA ARG A 107 0.48 -18.97 16.75
C ARG A 107 1.61 -17.96 16.93
N PHE A 108 1.36 -16.86 17.61
CA PHE A 108 2.31 -15.80 17.87
C PHE A 108 2.80 -15.80 19.32
N PRO A 109 3.97 -15.22 19.62
CA PRO A 109 4.44 -15.07 20.99
C PRO A 109 3.40 -14.40 21.89
N LYS A 110 3.35 -14.80 23.16
CA LYS A 110 2.41 -14.25 24.14
C LYS A 110 2.53 -12.73 24.20
N GLY A 111 1.40 -12.05 24.09
CA GLY A 111 1.33 -10.58 24.13
C GLY A 111 1.63 -9.88 22.80
N TYR A 112 2.14 -10.55 21.75
CA TYR A 112 2.45 -9.93 20.47
C TYR A 112 1.21 -9.30 19.81
N ILE A 113 0.13 -10.09 19.69
CA ILE A 113 -1.14 -9.61 19.11
C ILE A 113 -1.81 -8.59 20.05
N ASP A 114 -1.71 -8.78 21.37
CA ASP A 114 -2.24 -7.82 22.35
C ASP A 114 -1.58 -6.45 22.21
N ASN A 115 -0.28 -6.40 22.01
CA ASN A 115 0.43 -5.14 21.79
C ASN A 115 -0.09 -4.41 20.54
N ILE A 116 -0.37 -5.13 19.45
CA ILE A 116 -0.94 -4.55 18.23
C ILE A 116 -2.34 -4.00 18.52
N LEU A 117 -3.21 -4.79 19.16
CA LEU A 117 -4.57 -4.40 19.50
C LEU A 117 -4.60 -3.21 20.46
N ASN A 118 -3.69 -3.15 21.44
CA ASN A 118 -3.59 -2.06 22.43
C ASN A 118 -3.07 -0.75 21.83
N THR A 119 -2.32 -0.81 20.71
CA THR A 119 -1.87 0.41 20.00
C THR A 119 -2.93 0.95 19.03
N PHE A 120 -4.02 0.22 18.83
CA PHE A 120 -5.11 0.64 17.95
C PHE A 120 -5.88 1.82 18.58
N ASN A 121 -5.86 2.95 17.89
CA ASN A 121 -6.55 4.19 18.29
C ASN A 121 -7.63 4.62 17.28
N GLY A 122 -8.29 3.65 16.64
CA GLY A 122 -9.34 3.86 15.63
C GLY A 122 -8.91 3.62 14.19
N SER A 123 -7.60 3.58 13.89
CA SER A 123 -7.09 3.23 12.57
C SER A 123 -5.71 2.58 12.63
N TYR A 124 -5.48 1.56 11.78
CA TYR A 124 -4.16 1.00 11.49
C TYR A 124 -3.43 1.80 10.40
N TRP A 125 -4.14 2.68 9.72
CA TRP A 125 -3.61 3.53 8.65
C TRP A 125 -3.42 4.97 9.14
N ILE A 126 -2.41 5.64 8.60
CA ILE A 126 -2.31 7.10 8.71
C ILE A 126 -3.50 7.74 7.99
N ILE A 127 -3.87 8.95 8.41
CA ILE A 127 -5.02 9.67 7.84
C ILE A 127 -4.78 9.96 6.35
N ASP A 128 -3.62 10.50 6.03
CA ASP A 128 -3.25 10.90 4.67
C ASP A 128 -2.72 9.75 3.80
N TYR A 129 -2.56 10.01 2.53
CA TYR A 129 -1.86 9.20 1.54
C TYR A 129 -1.15 10.11 0.55
N TRP A 130 -0.17 9.58 -0.14
CA TRP A 130 0.53 10.29 -1.20
C TRP A 130 0.11 9.72 -2.54
N ASP A 131 -0.19 10.62 -3.48
CA ASP A 131 -0.53 10.26 -4.84
C ASP A 131 0.35 10.99 -5.86
N VAL A 132 0.59 10.33 -6.97
CA VAL A 132 1.36 10.84 -8.09
C VAL A 132 0.57 10.61 -9.38
N LEU A 133 0.25 11.70 -10.08
CA LEU A 133 -0.44 11.61 -11.36
C LEU A 133 0.50 11.10 -12.45
N ILE A 134 0.16 9.97 -13.06
CA ILE A 134 0.89 9.41 -14.19
C ILE A 134 0.57 10.19 -15.47
N ARG A 135 1.58 10.77 -16.11
CA ARG A 135 1.41 11.71 -17.21
C ARG A 135 1.64 11.12 -18.61
N ASN A 136 2.38 10.03 -18.70
CA ASN A 136 2.72 9.39 -19.98
C ASN A 136 3.24 7.97 -19.77
N ASN A 137 3.43 7.25 -20.87
CA ASN A 137 3.90 5.87 -20.85
C ASN A 137 5.30 5.69 -20.23
N ASN A 138 6.18 6.67 -20.36
CA ASN A 138 7.51 6.58 -19.75
C ASN A 138 7.39 6.68 -18.22
N HIS A 139 6.59 7.62 -17.72
CA HIS A 139 6.29 7.76 -16.29
C HIS A 139 5.63 6.49 -15.75
N PHE A 140 4.65 5.93 -16.46
CA PHE A 140 4.03 4.64 -16.11
C PHE A 140 5.06 3.52 -15.93
N ARG A 141 6.01 3.39 -16.87
CA ARG A 141 7.07 2.36 -16.78
C ARG A 141 8.00 2.57 -15.59
N LEU A 142 8.34 3.81 -15.29
CA LEU A 142 9.21 4.15 -14.15
C LEU A 142 8.53 3.81 -12.83
N GLU A 143 7.24 4.16 -12.65
CA GLU A 143 6.49 3.85 -11.45
C GLU A 143 6.22 2.35 -11.32
N SER A 144 5.91 1.65 -12.42
CA SER A 144 5.78 0.18 -12.42
C SER A 144 7.06 -0.50 -11.96
N LYS A 145 8.21 -0.05 -12.48
CA LYS A 145 9.53 -0.55 -12.08
C LYS A 145 9.81 -0.24 -10.61
N TYR A 146 9.49 0.99 -10.17
CA TYR A 146 9.66 1.40 -8.78
C TYR A 146 8.88 0.50 -7.83
N ILE A 147 7.59 0.23 -8.09
CA ILE A 147 6.74 -0.67 -7.31
C ILE A 147 7.33 -2.08 -7.26
N ALA A 148 7.77 -2.59 -8.40
CA ALA A 148 8.38 -3.92 -8.50
C ALA A 148 9.66 -4.07 -7.65
N GLU A 149 10.54 -3.07 -7.68
CA GLU A 149 11.84 -3.09 -7.02
C GLU A 149 11.80 -2.76 -5.52
N ASN A 150 10.66 -2.28 -5.00
CA ASN A 150 10.54 -1.84 -3.60
C ASN A 150 10.98 -2.90 -2.58
N PRO A 151 10.57 -4.18 -2.69
CA PRO A 151 10.99 -5.22 -1.75
C PRO A 151 12.51 -5.51 -1.81
N VAL A 152 13.11 -5.41 -3.00
CA VAL A 152 14.55 -5.60 -3.18
C VAL A 152 15.32 -4.43 -2.55
N ARG A 153 14.87 -3.20 -2.77
CA ARG A 153 15.47 -1.99 -2.14
C ARG A 153 15.39 -2.03 -0.62
N ALA A 154 14.28 -2.55 -0.09
CA ALA A 154 14.08 -2.77 1.35
C ALA A 154 14.82 -4.03 1.88
N LYS A 155 15.57 -4.75 1.03
CA LYS A 155 16.32 -5.97 1.35
C LYS A 155 15.45 -7.08 1.96
N LEU A 156 14.19 -7.15 1.57
CA LEU A 156 13.26 -8.21 1.97
C LEU A 156 13.44 -9.47 1.15
N VAL A 157 13.85 -9.33 -0.10
CA VAL A 157 14.16 -10.39 -1.06
C VAL A 157 15.34 -9.96 -1.96
N GLU A 158 15.96 -10.91 -2.64
CA GLU A 158 17.03 -10.62 -3.61
C GLU A 158 16.48 -10.29 -5.01
N ARG A 159 15.32 -10.83 -5.36
CA ARG A 159 14.71 -10.71 -6.69
C ARG A 159 13.26 -10.28 -6.57
N VAL A 160 12.79 -9.49 -7.52
CA VAL A 160 11.43 -8.95 -7.57
C VAL A 160 10.36 -10.05 -7.51
N GLU A 161 10.58 -11.12 -8.27
CA GLU A 161 9.66 -12.23 -8.38
C GLU A 161 9.56 -13.13 -7.15
N ASP A 162 10.44 -12.96 -6.17
CA ASP A 162 10.46 -13.78 -4.96
C ASP A 162 9.61 -13.18 -3.81
N TYR A 163 9.09 -11.95 -3.98
CA TYR A 163 8.29 -11.30 -2.95
C TYR A 163 6.80 -11.63 -3.09
N PRO A 164 6.20 -12.44 -2.18
CA PRO A 164 4.86 -12.98 -2.35
C PRO A 164 3.72 -11.95 -2.25
N TRP A 165 4.01 -10.77 -1.69
CA TRP A 165 3.04 -9.69 -1.49
C TRP A 165 3.16 -8.61 -2.57
N SER A 166 3.35 -9.03 -3.82
CA SER A 166 3.52 -8.16 -4.99
C SER A 166 2.80 -8.74 -6.20
N SER A 167 2.29 -7.85 -7.06
CA SER A 167 1.73 -8.22 -8.37
C SER A 167 2.77 -8.82 -9.33
N PHE A 168 4.06 -8.71 -9.01
CA PHE A 168 5.17 -9.26 -9.77
C PHE A 168 5.66 -10.63 -9.27
N TYR A 169 5.06 -11.15 -8.21
CA TYR A 169 5.41 -12.46 -7.65
C TYR A 169 5.16 -13.58 -8.67
N LYS A 170 6.14 -14.48 -8.80
CA LYS A 170 6.02 -15.69 -9.60
C LYS A 170 6.19 -16.92 -8.73
N GLN A 171 5.10 -17.66 -8.56
CA GLN A 171 5.15 -18.96 -7.92
C GLN A 171 6.02 -19.89 -8.77
N ARG A 172 7.08 -20.44 -8.16
CA ARG A 172 7.96 -21.43 -8.79
C ARG A 172 7.42 -22.83 -8.63
#